data_3ffe4394d3ee5dd9ce1bd384ff6840e9
#
_entry.id   3ffe4394d3ee5dd9ce1bd384ff6840e9
#
_cell.length_a   1.000
_cell.length_b   1.000
_cell.length_c   1.000
_cell.angle_alpha   90.00
_cell.angle_beta   90.00
_cell.angle_gamma   90.00
#
_symmetry.space_group_name_H-M   'P 1'
#
loop_
_entity.id
_entity.type
_entity.pdbx_description
1 polymer ?
#
loop_
_entity_poly.entity_id
_entity_poly.type
_entity_poly.pdbx_seq_one_letter_code
_entity_poly.pdbx_strand_id
1 'polypeptide(L)'
;TNKMSVCLRDGEIILRIVAYLLISNDESVLEKSCLKDLKNTYLALGVPLRNARRVIKLMRDATISDLRSTVDSMEGNKKFLPDLISQTEFQFERIINLLN
;
A
#
# COMPACT_ATOMS: atom_id res chain seq x y z
N THR A 1 3.06 -23.70 -2.78
CA THR A 1 3.16 -22.24 -2.97
C THR A 1 4.19 -21.68 -2.01
N ASN A 2 5.18 -21.01 -2.49
CA ASN A 2 6.13 -20.40 -1.60
C ASN A 2 5.61 -19.06 -1.05
N LYS A 3 6.16 -18.65 0.08
CA LYS A 3 5.75 -17.42 0.77
C LYS A 3 5.99 -16.17 -0.07
N MET A 4 7.03 -16.17 -0.88
CA MET A 4 7.37 -15.03 -1.75
C MET A 4 6.29 -14.79 -2.81
N SER A 5 5.81 -15.84 -3.46
CA SER A 5 4.74 -15.71 -4.47
C SER A 5 3.47 -15.12 -3.86
N VAL A 6 3.11 -15.54 -2.65
CA VAL A 6 1.96 -15.00 -1.92
C VAL A 6 2.17 -13.51 -1.63
N CYS A 7 3.35 -13.14 -1.15
CA CYS A 7 3.65 -11.73 -0.84
C CYS A 7 3.62 -10.85 -2.09
N LEU A 8 4.14 -11.33 -3.22
CA LEU A 8 4.11 -10.57 -4.48
C LEU A 8 2.68 -10.32 -4.97
N ARG A 9 1.85 -11.37 -4.92
CA ARG A 9 0.44 -11.25 -5.31
C ARG A 9 -0.29 -10.26 -4.39
N ASP A 10 -0.05 -10.35 -3.09
CA ASP A 10 -0.67 -9.45 -2.12
C ASP A 10 -0.19 -8.01 -2.32
N GLY A 11 1.06 -7.82 -2.76
CA GLY A 11 1.58 -6.50 -3.10
C GLY A 11 0.78 -5.83 -4.21
N GLU A 12 0.44 -6.56 -5.26
CA GLU A 12 -0.43 -6.03 -6.33
C GLU A 12 -1.81 -5.65 -5.80
N ILE A 13 -2.39 -6.49 -4.97
CA ILE A 13 -3.70 -6.22 -4.36
C ILE A 13 -3.63 -4.96 -3.50
N ILE A 14 -2.57 -4.82 -2.69
CA ILE A 14 -2.37 -3.66 -1.83
C ILE A 14 -2.28 -2.37 -2.65
N LEU A 15 -1.50 -2.38 -3.74
CA LEU A 15 -1.38 -1.22 -4.62
C LEU A 15 -2.72 -0.83 -5.25
N ARG A 16 -3.52 -1.80 -5.68
CA ARG A 16 -4.85 -1.55 -6.23
C ARG A 16 -5.77 -0.93 -5.20
N ILE A 17 -5.71 -1.40 -3.96
CA ILE A 17 -6.53 -0.86 -2.87
C ILE A 17 -6.10 0.56 -2.54
N VAL A 18 -4.80 0.85 -2.46
CA VAL A 18 -4.30 2.20 -2.24
C VAL A 18 -4.79 3.13 -3.35
N ALA A 19 -4.68 2.70 -4.61
CA ALA A 19 -5.16 3.49 -5.74
C ALA A 19 -6.67 3.77 -5.64
N TYR A 20 -7.45 2.76 -5.29
CA TYR A 20 -8.89 2.91 -5.11
C TYR A 20 -9.21 3.90 -3.99
N LEU A 21 -8.52 3.81 -2.86
CA LEU A 21 -8.73 4.73 -1.73
C LEU A 21 -8.38 6.17 -2.10
N LEU A 22 -7.34 6.38 -2.90
CA LEU A 22 -6.95 7.71 -3.36
C LEU A 22 -8.00 8.33 -4.27
N ILE A 23 -8.66 7.50 -5.09
CA ILE A 23 -9.67 7.97 -6.04
C ILE A 23 -11.02 8.17 -5.38
N SER A 24 -11.47 7.19 -4.60
CA SER A 24 -12.83 7.15 -4.06
C SER A 24 -12.98 7.80 -2.70
N ASN A 25 -11.90 7.83 -1.92
CA ASN A 25 -11.91 8.24 -0.51
C ASN A 25 -12.92 7.44 0.32
N ASP A 26 -13.19 6.19 -0.08
CA ASP A 26 -14.15 5.31 0.58
C ASP A 26 -13.43 4.31 1.46
N GLU A 27 -13.42 4.55 2.76
CA GLU A 27 -12.73 3.72 3.75
C GLU A 27 -13.35 2.33 3.90
N SER A 28 -14.59 2.15 3.49
CA SER A 28 -15.27 0.87 3.65
C SER A 28 -14.58 -0.26 2.88
N VAL A 29 -13.80 0.06 1.86
CA VAL A 29 -13.03 -0.94 1.11
C VAL A 29 -12.03 -1.67 2.01
N LEU A 30 -11.50 -1.02 3.04
CA LEU A 30 -10.58 -1.66 3.98
C LEU A 30 -11.25 -2.76 4.79
N GLU A 31 -12.54 -2.60 5.09
CA GLU A 31 -13.31 -3.59 5.82
C GLU A 31 -13.83 -4.71 4.91
N LYS A 32 -14.22 -4.36 3.69
CA LYS A 32 -14.80 -5.30 2.73
C LYS A 32 -13.76 -6.06 1.92
N SER A 33 -12.51 -5.60 1.94
CA SER A 33 -11.43 -6.22 1.17
C SER A 33 -10.85 -7.41 1.91
N CYS A 34 -10.04 -8.19 1.20
CA CYS A 34 -9.30 -9.30 1.79
C CYS A 34 -8.21 -8.85 2.78
N LEU A 35 -7.94 -7.55 2.92
CA LEU A 35 -6.95 -7.04 3.86
C LEU A 35 -7.30 -7.37 5.31
N LYS A 36 -8.57 -7.41 5.65
CA LYS A 36 -9.00 -7.75 7.00
C LYS A 36 -8.51 -9.14 7.41
N ASP A 37 -8.50 -10.07 6.48
CA ASP A 37 -8.07 -11.45 6.72
C ASP A 37 -6.59 -11.68 6.43
N LEU A 38 -5.90 -10.68 5.90
CA LEU A 38 -4.50 -10.78 5.49
C LEU A 38 -3.61 -11.13 6.69
N LYS A 39 -3.85 -10.51 7.83
CA LYS A 39 -3.12 -10.78 9.07
C LYS A 39 -3.23 -12.25 9.46
N ASN A 40 -4.46 -12.79 9.47
CA ASN A 40 -4.69 -14.18 9.83
C ASN A 40 -4.08 -15.14 8.82
N THR A 41 -4.15 -14.80 7.55
CA THR A 41 -3.54 -15.58 6.47
C THR A 41 -2.03 -15.66 6.65
N TYR A 42 -1.36 -14.55 6.93
CA TYR A 42 0.08 -14.55 7.15
C TYR A 42 0.46 -15.36 8.39
N LEU A 43 -0.30 -15.23 9.47
CA LEU A 43 -0.05 -16.02 10.67
C LEU A 43 -0.18 -17.52 10.36
N ALA A 44 -1.20 -17.92 9.61
CA ALA A 44 -1.40 -19.32 9.24
C ALA A 44 -0.29 -19.86 8.35
N LEU A 45 0.28 -19.02 7.49
CA LEU A 45 1.37 -19.40 6.60
C LEU A 45 2.74 -19.34 7.26
N GLY A 46 2.81 -18.90 8.50
CA GLY A 46 4.08 -18.72 9.20
C GLY A 46 4.90 -17.53 8.72
N VAL A 47 4.24 -16.54 8.11
CA VAL A 47 4.91 -15.29 7.71
C VAL A 47 4.87 -14.34 8.91
N PRO A 48 6.03 -13.90 9.43
CA PRO A 48 6.03 -12.92 10.52
C PRO A 48 5.39 -11.61 10.09
N LEU A 49 4.46 -11.10 10.89
CA LEU A 49 3.78 -9.84 10.58
C LEU A 49 4.77 -8.67 10.45
N ARG A 50 5.85 -8.70 11.21
CA ARG A 50 6.92 -7.71 11.13
C ARG A 50 7.50 -7.65 9.71
N ASN A 51 7.71 -8.81 9.08
CA ASN A 51 8.23 -8.88 7.72
C ASN A 51 7.22 -8.37 6.71
N ALA A 52 5.94 -8.71 6.88
CA ALA A 52 4.88 -8.21 6.03
C ALA A 52 4.78 -6.68 6.10
N ARG A 53 4.82 -6.11 7.29
CA ARG A 53 4.82 -4.66 7.47
C ARG A 53 6.02 -4.01 6.79
N ARG A 54 7.19 -4.63 6.93
CA ARG A 54 8.42 -4.12 6.31
C ARG A 54 8.31 -4.05 4.79
N VAL A 55 7.76 -5.09 4.17
CA VAL A 55 7.55 -5.12 2.71
C VAL A 55 6.61 -3.99 2.28
N ILE A 56 5.52 -3.79 3.01
CA ILE A 56 4.56 -2.72 2.68
C ILE A 56 5.19 -1.34 2.86
N LYS A 57 6.03 -1.14 3.87
CA LYS A 57 6.79 0.11 4.04
C LYS A 57 7.74 0.36 2.88
N LEU A 58 8.41 -0.68 2.39
CA LEU A 58 9.27 -0.56 1.21
C LEU A 58 8.46 -0.23 -0.04
N MET A 59 7.28 -0.82 -0.20
CA MET A 59 6.36 -0.48 -1.30
C MET A 59 5.93 0.99 -1.21
N ARG A 60 5.60 1.47 -0.02
CA ARG A 60 5.25 2.88 0.21
C ARG A 60 6.38 3.80 -0.26
N ASP A 61 7.59 3.52 0.21
CA ASP A 61 8.75 4.37 -0.11
C ASP A 61 9.07 4.35 -1.60
N ALA A 62 8.99 3.19 -2.24
CA ALA A 62 9.20 3.06 -3.68
C ALA A 62 8.12 3.81 -4.48
N THR A 63 6.86 3.70 -4.06
CA THR A 63 5.74 4.39 -4.72
C THR A 63 5.92 5.90 -4.65
N ILE A 64 6.30 6.42 -3.49
CA ILE A 64 6.52 7.86 -3.29
C ILE A 64 7.70 8.34 -4.12
N SER A 65 8.78 7.56 -4.17
CA SER A 65 9.94 7.87 -5.00
C SER A 65 9.56 7.94 -6.48
N ASP A 66 8.77 6.98 -6.96
CA ASP A 66 8.30 6.96 -8.33
C ASP A 66 7.38 8.15 -8.65
N LEU A 67 6.50 8.50 -7.72
CA LEU A 67 5.64 9.68 -7.89
C LEU A 67 6.47 10.94 -8.05
N ARG A 68 7.48 11.15 -7.21
CA ARG A 68 8.37 12.31 -7.30
C ARG A 68 9.10 12.35 -8.64
N SER A 69 9.66 11.23 -9.07
CA SER A 69 10.38 11.15 -10.35
C SER A 69 9.47 11.43 -11.53
N THR A 70 8.27 10.85 -11.54
CA THR A 70 7.31 11.02 -12.62
C THR A 70 6.84 12.47 -12.72
N VAL A 71 6.52 13.09 -11.57
CA VAL A 71 6.03 14.46 -11.56
C VAL A 71 7.15 15.44 -11.88
N ASP A 72 8.38 15.17 -11.45
CA ASP A 72 9.53 16.03 -11.77
C ASP A 72 9.81 16.08 -13.28
N SER A 73 9.47 15.01 -14.01
CA SER A 73 9.61 14.95 -15.46
C SER A 73 8.46 15.61 -16.22
N MET A 74 7.37 15.96 -15.53
CA MET A 74 6.20 16.60 -16.14
C MET A 74 6.37 18.12 -16.16
N GLU A 75 5.83 18.73 -17.23
CA GLU A 75 5.73 20.18 -17.30
C GLU A 75 4.42 20.65 -16.69
N GLY A 76 4.41 21.87 -16.17
CA GLY A 76 3.22 22.52 -15.66
C GLY A 76 3.18 22.66 -14.15
N ASN A 77 1.99 22.86 -13.61
CA ASN A 77 1.77 23.16 -12.22
C ASN A 77 1.79 21.89 -11.38
N LYS A 78 2.76 21.81 -10.44
CA LYS A 78 2.97 20.65 -9.58
C LYS A 78 2.47 20.86 -8.16
N LYS A 79 1.56 21.81 -7.94
CA LYS A 79 1.05 22.12 -6.61
C LYS A 79 0.31 20.95 -5.96
N PHE A 80 -0.19 20.01 -6.75
CA PHE A 80 -0.88 18.83 -6.25
C PHE A 80 0.07 17.81 -5.60
N LEU A 81 1.37 17.86 -5.89
CA LEU A 81 2.32 16.81 -5.50
C LEU A 81 2.43 16.61 -3.99
N PRO A 82 2.61 17.67 -3.15
CA PRO A 82 2.70 17.46 -1.72
C PRO A 82 1.45 16.80 -1.13
N ASP A 83 0.28 17.19 -1.60
CA ASP A 83 -0.98 16.61 -1.15
C ASP A 83 -1.11 15.14 -1.59
N LEU A 84 -0.77 14.84 -2.84
CA LEU A 84 -0.80 13.48 -3.36
C LEU A 84 0.14 12.57 -2.56
N ILE A 85 1.35 13.03 -2.25
CA ILE A 85 2.30 12.27 -1.45
C ILE A 85 1.75 12.03 -0.05
N SER A 86 1.22 13.06 0.61
CA SER A 86 0.62 12.93 1.95
C SER A 86 -0.53 11.94 1.96
N GLN A 87 -1.42 11.99 0.98
CA GLN A 87 -2.54 11.06 0.87
C GLN A 87 -2.06 9.63 0.61
N THR A 88 -1.06 9.46 -0.22
CA THR A 88 -0.49 8.15 -0.51
C THR A 88 0.14 7.53 0.75
N GLU A 89 0.94 8.30 1.47
CA GLU A 89 1.52 7.86 2.74
C GLU A 89 0.44 7.46 3.73
N PHE A 90 -0.59 8.26 3.86
CA PHE A 90 -1.70 8.01 4.78
C PHE A 90 -2.39 6.68 4.49
N GLN A 91 -2.65 6.39 3.21
CA GLN A 91 -3.32 5.13 2.84
C GLN A 91 -2.44 3.92 3.11
N PHE A 92 -1.14 4.00 2.83
CA PHE A 92 -0.21 2.93 3.19
C PHE A 92 -0.12 2.72 4.70
N GLU A 93 -0.08 3.79 5.48
CA GLU A 93 -0.03 3.70 6.95
C GLU A 93 -1.26 2.98 7.51
N ARG A 94 -2.43 3.20 6.94
CA ARG A 94 -3.65 2.50 7.34
C ARG A 94 -3.51 0.99 7.13
N ILE A 95 -2.96 0.57 6.00
CA ILE A 95 -2.75 -0.84 5.69
C ILE A 95 -1.71 -1.43 6.64
N ILE A 96 -0.62 -0.72 6.88
CA ILE A 96 0.42 -1.16 7.81
C ILE A 96 -0.17 -1.38 9.20
N ASN A 97 -1.03 -0.48 9.66
CA ASN A 97 -1.68 -0.57 10.96
C ASN A 97 -2.60 -1.78 11.09
N LEU A 98 -3.20 -2.24 9.99
CA LEU A 98 -4.01 -3.46 10.00
C LEU A 98 -3.17 -4.71 10.31
N LEU A 99 -1.86 -4.65 10.12
CA LEU A 99 -0.93 -5.76 10.37
C LEU A 99 -0.25 -5.69 11.75
N ASN A 100 -0.60 -4.72 12.54
CA ASN A 100 -0.09 -4.62 13.91
C ASN A 100 -0.75 -5.61 14.85
#